data_e8460190a16065bac81f4680ef6cf04f
#
_entry.id   e8460190a16065bac81f4680ef6cf04f
#
_cell.length_a   1.000
_cell.length_b   1.000
_cell.length_c   1.000
_cell.angle_alpha   90.00
_cell.angle_beta   90.00
_cell.angle_gamma   90.00
#
_symmetry.space_group_name_H-M   'P 1'
#
loop_
_entity.id
_entity.type
_entity.pdbx_description
1 polymer ?
#
loop_
_entity_poly.entity_id
_entity_poly.type
_entity_poly.pdbx_seq_one_letter_code
_entity_poly.pdbx_strand_id
1 'polypeptide(L)'
;VSHVNGANEYVEGVLNGKILANQHIVQACQRQRNDLERQGTDEFPYIFNPQMVDDGGNKYFPAERICNLISLLPHTKGKWAAKQENIQLETWQQFNLTTLFGWVHQETGLRRFREAYEEIPRKNGKSLLAAGIGHYMFALDGEHGAEVYSGATTEKQAWEVFRPARLMAKRSPDYCESKGILVNASNMAIVENGSRFEPLIGSPGDGASPSCAIIDEYHEHLTDVLVETMETGMGAREQPLLFVITTAGSNMSGPCYLKRDYAIKVLTGQFVNEQLFALIYGIDEDDDWTSETALRKANPNFGVSVGSDYLLSRQQVAMQSANRQNAFKTKHLNIWVG
;
A
#
# COMPACT_ATOMS: atom_id res chain seq x y z
N VAL A 1 13.66 11.99 -13.37
CA VAL A 1 12.43 12.65 -12.89
C VAL A 1 12.26 12.26 -11.43
N SER A 2 12.06 13.25 -10.52
CA SER A 2 11.84 12.99 -9.10
C SER A 2 10.41 12.46 -8.88
N HIS A 3 10.30 11.38 -8.14
CA HIS A 3 9.00 10.81 -7.76
C HIS A 3 8.25 11.72 -6.77
N VAL A 4 8.97 12.47 -5.95
CA VAL A 4 8.39 13.50 -5.08
C VAL A 4 7.68 14.58 -5.89
N ASN A 5 8.23 14.99 -7.05
CA ASN A 5 7.56 15.95 -7.92
C ASN A 5 6.24 15.40 -8.46
N GLY A 6 6.20 14.14 -8.91
CA GLY A 6 4.96 13.53 -9.36
C GLY A 6 3.93 13.35 -8.23
N ALA A 7 4.40 13.05 -7.01
CA ALA A 7 3.54 13.04 -5.83
C ALA A 7 2.96 14.44 -5.53
N ASN A 8 3.75 15.49 -5.62
CA ASN A 8 3.30 16.86 -5.43
C ASN A 8 2.29 17.28 -6.52
N GLU A 9 2.52 16.90 -7.79
CA GLU A 9 1.55 17.13 -8.88
C GLU A 9 0.20 16.44 -8.58
N TYR A 10 0.22 15.23 -8.00
CA TYR A 10 -0.99 14.55 -7.59
C TYR A 10 -1.71 15.31 -6.47
N VAL A 11 -1.00 15.67 -5.40
CA VAL A 11 -1.56 16.42 -4.28
C VAL A 11 -2.20 17.73 -4.73
N GLU A 12 -1.48 18.52 -5.51
CA GLU A 12 -2.01 19.78 -6.05
C GLU A 12 -3.18 19.56 -6.99
N GLY A 13 -3.12 18.52 -7.85
CA GLY A 13 -4.21 18.15 -8.75
C GLY A 13 -5.49 17.77 -8.02
N VAL A 14 -5.39 17.04 -6.90
CA VAL A 14 -6.53 16.68 -6.04
C VAL A 14 -7.06 17.92 -5.31
N LEU A 15 -6.20 18.71 -4.69
CA LEU A 15 -6.62 19.83 -3.85
C LEU A 15 -7.23 20.99 -4.64
N ASN A 16 -6.84 21.15 -5.92
CA ASN A 16 -7.44 22.16 -6.80
C ASN A 16 -8.60 21.62 -7.67
N GLY A 17 -8.99 20.34 -7.48
CA GLY A 17 -10.10 19.71 -8.20
C GLY A 17 -9.82 19.28 -9.63
N LYS A 18 -8.57 19.36 -10.10
CA LYS A 18 -8.17 18.89 -11.44
C LYS A 18 -8.17 17.36 -11.53
N ILE A 19 -7.83 16.68 -10.45
CA ILE A 19 -7.91 15.23 -10.31
C ILE A 19 -9.15 14.91 -9.47
N LEU A 20 -10.05 14.10 -10.01
CA LEU A 20 -11.25 13.65 -9.31
C LEU A 20 -10.84 12.73 -8.14
N ALA A 21 -11.30 13.06 -6.95
CA ALA A 21 -11.04 12.30 -5.73
C ALA A 21 -12.22 12.44 -4.76
N ASN A 22 -12.46 11.40 -3.96
CA ASN A 22 -13.41 11.49 -2.86
C ASN A 22 -12.82 12.29 -1.69
N GLN A 23 -13.68 12.64 -0.72
CA GLN A 23 -13.28 13.43 0.44
C GLN A 23 -12.11 12.82 1.23
N HIS A 24 -12.00 11.51 1.33
CA HIS A 24 -10.93 10.86 2.11
C HIS A 24 -9.56 11.01 1.44
N ILE A 25 -9.49 10.97 0.12
CA ILE A 25 -8.25 11.26 -0.62
C ILE A 25 -7.90 12.74 -0.54
N VAL A 26 -8.89 13.63 -0.63
CA VAL A 26 -8.68 15.08 -0.40
C VAL A 26 -8.10 15.32 1.00
N GLN A 27 -8.64 14.66 2.03
CA GLN A 27 -8.14 14.75 3.41
C GLN A 27 -6.71 14.20 3.55
N ALA A 28 -6.37 13.09 2.90
CA ALA A 28 -5.02 12.54 2.89
C ALA A 28 -4.01 13.50 2.23
N CYS A 29 -4.37 14.10 1.09
CA CYS A 29 -3.56 15.12 0.43
C CYS A 29 -3.40 16.39 1.29
N GLN A 30 -4.48 16.84 1.92
CA GLN A 30 -4.45 17.99 2.84
C GLN A 30 -3.56 17.72 4.05
N ARG A 31 -3.63 16.51 4.62
CA ARG A 31 -2.75 16.08 5.73
C ARG A 31 -1.28 16.17 5.32
N GLN A 32 -0.91 15.64 4.16
CA GLN A 32 0.47 15.72 3.65
C GLN A 32 0.92 17.18 3.52
N ARG A 33 0.10 18.06 2.98
CA ARG A 33 0.43 19.48 2.85
C ARG A 33 0.61 20.16 4.21
N ASN A 34 -0.32 19.93 5.15
CA ASN A 34 -0.23 20.47 6.50
C ASN A 34 1.03 19.95 7.23
N ASP A 35 1.37 18.69 7.06
CA ASP A 35 2.54 18.07 7.67
C ASP A 35 3.85 18.67 7.11
N LEU A 36 3.90 19.00 5.82
CA LEU A 36 5.04 19.72 5.23
C LEU A 36 5.24 21.12 5.81
N GLU A 37 4.15 21.81 6.19
CA GLU A 37 4.22 23.15 6.80
C GLU A 37 4.73 23.11 8.24
N ARG A 38 4.43 22.05 9.00
CA ARG A 38 4.80 21.90 10.42
C ARG A 38 6.02 21.01 10.69
N GLN A 39 6.68 20.49 9.64
CA GLN A 39 7.80 19.57 9.80
C GLN A 39 8.96 20.16 10.62
N GLY A 40 9.59 19.31 11.42
CA GLY A 40 10.76 19.68 12.23
C GLY A 40 10.47 20.58 13.44
N THR A 41 9.21 20.73 13.83
CA THR A 41 8.83 21.43 15.07
C THR A 41 8.85 20.48 16.27
N ASP A 42 8.91 21.03 17.48
CA ASP A 42 8.87 20.23 18.72
C ASP A 42 7.58 19.39 18.84
N GLU A 43 6.46 19.89 18.33
CA GLU A 43 5.17 19.19 18.32
C GLU A 43 5.07 18.15 17.20
N PHE A 44 5.87 18.31 16.15
CA PHE A 44 5.91 17.40 14.99
C PHE A 44 7.36 17.15 14.56
N PRO A 45 8.12 16.29 15.27
CA PRO A 45 9.55 16.07 15.07
C PRO A 45 9.85 15.16 13.88
N TYR A 46 9.10 15.28 12.80
CA TYR A 46 9.30 14.53 11.57
C TYR A 46 9.72 15.46 10.44
N ILE A 47 10.61 14.96 9.59
CA ILE A 47 11.12 15.64 8.39
C ILE A 47 10.80 14.79 7.17
N PHE A 48 10.35 15.43 6.10
CA PHE A 48 10.02 14.76 4.85
C PHE A 48 11.24 14.65 3.95
N ASN A 49 11.57 13.42 3.57
CA ASN A 49 12.56 13.06 2.56
C ASN A 49 13.95 13.71 2.74
N PRO A 50 14.53 13.68 3.97
CA PRO A 50 15.88 14.19 4.17
C PRO A 50 16.93 13.28 3.50
N GLN A 51 18.11 13.83 3.24
CA GLN A 51 19.24 12.99 2.83
C GLN A 51 19.67 12.12 4.00
N MET A 52 19.67 10.82 3.81
CA MET A 52 20.12 9.81 4.78
C MET A 52 21.33 9.03 4.26
N VAL A 53 21.94 8.23 5.12
CA VAL A 53 23.07 7.36 4.78
C VAL A 53 22.72 5.96 5.25
N ASP A 54 22.90 4.95 4.38
CA ASP A 54 22.72 3.54 4.75
C ASP A 54 23.98 2.94 5.40
N ASP A 55 23.89 1.70 5.88
CA ASP A 55 25.00 1.00 6.55
C ASP A 55 26.24 0.83 5.65
N GLY A 56 26.05 0.86 4.34
CA GLY A 56 27.13 0.86 3.34
C GLY A 56 27.75 2.23 3.07
N GLY A 57 27.29 3.29 3.77
CA GLY A 57 27.77 4.67 3.56
C GLY A 57 27.16 5.37 2.34
N ASN A 58 26.15 4.76 1.67
CA ASN A 58 25.52 5.35 0.49
C ASN A 58 24.47 6.36 0.89
N LYS A 59 24.51 7.53 0.25
CA LYS A 59 23.50 8.58 0.45
C LYS A 59 22.22 8.25 -0.30
N TYR A 60 21.08 8.46 0.34
CA TYR A 60 19.77 8.27 -0.26
C TYR A 60 18.73 9.23 0.29
N PHE A 61 17.61 9.33 -0.41
CA PHE A 61 16.40 10.02 0.00
C PHE A 61 15.28 8.97 0.16
N PRO A 62 14.66 8.80 1.35
CA PRO A 62 13.74 7.70 1.63
C PRO A 62 12.57 7.60 0.66
N ALA A 63 11.93 8.73 0.33
CA ALA A 63 10.82 8.77 -0.61
C ALA A 63 11.22 8.34 -2.03
N GLU A 64 12.41 8.75 -2.49
CA GLU A 64 12.90 8.36 -3.82
C GLU A 64 13.39 6.91 -3.82
N ARG A 65 13.98 6.42 -2.72
CA ARG A 65 14.56 5.07 -2.63
C ARG A 65 13.53 3.97 -2.87
N ILE A 66 12.35 4.06 -2.23
CA ILE A 66 11.26 3.09 -2.44
C ILE A 66 10.72 3.14 -3.87
N CYS A 67 10.47 4.32 -4.40
CA CYS A 67 9.97 4.49 -5.77
C CYS A 67 10.98 4.00 -6.80
N ASN A 68 12.26 4.30 -6.62
CA ASN A 68 13.34 3.83 -7.49
C ASN A 68 13.43 2.30 -7.48
N LEU A 69 13.36 1.66 -6.29
CA LEU A 69 13.36 0.21 -6.21
C LEU A 69 12.19 -0.38 -7.02
N ILE A 70 10.97 0.08 -6.78
CA ILE A 70 9.79 -0.48 -7.45
C ILE A 70 9.88 -0.26 -8.96
N SER A 71 10.39 0.87 -9.40
CA SER A 71 10.58 1.18 -10.82
C SER A 71 11.66 0.33 -11.51
N LEU A 72 12.53 -0.34 -10.76
CA LEU A 72 13.49 -1.31 -11.28
C LEU A 72 12.88 -2.72 -11.42
N LEU A 73 11.77 -2.99 -10.72
CA LEU A 73 11.13 -4.30 -10.74
C LEU A 73 10.25 -4.45 -11.98
N PRO A 74 10.25 -5.65 -12.62
CA PRO A 74 9.45 -5.90 -13.81
C PRO A 74 7.99 -6.19 -13.48
N HIS A 75 7.10 -5.87 -14.40
CA HIS A 75 5.74 -6.38 -14.37
C HIS A 75 5.71 -7.91 -14.44
N THR A 76 4.77 -8.52 -13.71
CA THR A 76 4.67 -10.00 -13.62
C THR A 76 3.50 -10.58 -14.42
N LYS A 77 2.51 -9.76 -14.79
CA LYS A 77 1.28 -10.18 -15.49
C LYS A 77 0.89 -9.16 -16.58
N GLY A 78 0.14 -9.65 -17.56
CA GLY A 78 -0.51 -8.82 -18.57
C GLY A 78 0.40 -8.30 -19.66
N LYS A 79 -0.06 -7.26 -20.36
CA LYS A 79 0.60 -6.69 -21.55
C LYS A 79 2.00 -6.16 -21.30
N TRP A 80 2.22 -5.55 -20.14
CA TRP A 80 3.53 -5.01 -19.76
C TRP A 80 4.55 -6.11 -19.45
N ALA A 81 4.10 -7.18 -18.75
CA ALA A 81 4.95 -8.33 -18.51
C ALA A 81 5.33 -9.07 -19.81
N ALA A 82 4.41 -9.14 -20.78
CA ALA A 82 4.69 -9.72 -22.10
C ALA A 82 5.75 -8.93 -22.88
N LYS A 83 5.82 -7.62 -22.65
CA LYS A 83 6.84 -6.73 -23.23
C LYS A 83 8.10 -6.60 -22.37
N GLN A 84 8.17 -7.30 -21.23
CA GLN A 84 9.27 -7.21 -20.27
C GLN A 84 9.52 -5.79 -19.74
N GLU A 85 8.45 -5.00 -19.63
CA GLU A 85 8.55 -3.63 -19.11
C GLU A 85 8.66 -3.63 -17.57
N ASN A 86 9.46 -2.71 -17.07
CA ASN A 86 9.52 -2.40 -15.63
C ASN A 86 8.31 -1.58 -15.22
N ILE A 87 8.04 -1.59 -13.90
CA ILE A 87 6.93 -0.86 -13.30
C ILE A 87 7.16 0.64 -13.48
N GLN A 88 6.18 1.31 -14.07
CA GLN A 88 6.10 2.76 -14.11
C GLN A 88 5.03 3.21 -13.12
N LEU A 89 5.45 4.00 -12.11
CA LEU A 89 4.56 4.46 -11.07
C LEU A 89 3.72 5.64 -11.56
N GLU A 90 2.41 5.50 -11.47
CA GLU A 90 1.47 6.61 -11.65
C GLU A 90 1.60 7.64 -10.51
N THR A 91 1.20 8.88 -10.73
CA THR A 91 1.39 9.96 -9.75
C THR A 91 0.72 9.68 -8.39
N TRP A 92 -0.43 9.01 -8.38
CA TRP A 92 -1.09 8.59 -7.15
C TRP A 92 -0.29 7.52 -6.38
N GLN A 93 0.40 6.62 -7.10
CA GLN A 93 1.31 5.62 -6.50
C GLN A 93 2.57 6.29 -5.96
N GLN A 94 3.09 7.29 -6.67
CA GLN A 94 4.19 8.11 -6.19
C GLN A 94 3.78 8.84 -4.89
N PHE A 95 2.61 9.45 -4.85
CA PHE A 95 2.07 10.06 -3.62
C PHE A 95 1.97 9.06 -2.47
N ASN A 96 1.39 7.89 -2.71
CA ASN A 96 1.30 6.81 -1.72
C ASN A 96 2.68 6.46 -1.14
N LEU A 97 3.60 6.03 -2.00
CA LEU A 97 4.90 5.52 -1.58
C LEU A 97 5.80 6.59 -0.98
N THR A 98 5.85 7.77 -1.58
CA THR A 98 6.69 8.87 -1.07
C THR A 98 6.21 9.36 0.29
N THR A 99 4.88 9.42 0.51
CA THR A 99 4.33 9.84 1.80
C THR A 99 4.55 8.76 2.87
N LEU A 100 4.25 7.50 2.56
CA LEU A 100 4.40 6.40 3.51
C LEU A 100 5.86 6.22 3.99
N PHE A 101 6.83 6.35 3.08
CA PHE A 101 8.23 6.07 3.39
C PHE A 101 9.11 7.32 3.55
N GLY A 102 8.66 8.48 3.11
CA GLY A 102 9.48 9.69 3.10
C GLY A 102 9.59 10.42 4.44
N TRP A 103 8.67 10.21 5.35
CA TRP A 103 8.69 10.86 6.67
C TRP A 103 9.56 10.09 7.66
N VAL A 104 10.53 10.77 8.26
CA VAL A 104 11.41 10.21 9.29
C VAL A 104 11.50 11.14 10.49
N HIS A 105 11.68 10.58 11.67
CA HIS A 105 11.91 11.34 12.90
C HIS A 105 13.29 12.02 12.85
N GLN A 106 13.36 13.31 13.13
CA GLN A 106 14.58 14.13 12.93
C GLN A 106 15.79 13.70 13.77
N GLU A 107 15.57 13.13 14.95
CA GLU A 107 16.66 12.68 15.83
C GLU A 107 17.06 11.24 15.57
N THR A 108 16.09 10.35 15.36
CA THR A 108 16.36 8.91 15.26
C THR A 108 16.53 8.42 13.82
N GLY A 109 16.07 9.18 12.83
CA GLY A 109 16.02 8.76 11.43
C GLY A 109 15.03 7.64 11.13
N LEU A 110 14.25 7.20 12.12
CA LEU A 110 13.30 6.11 11.96
C LEU A 110 12.04 6.59 11.23
N ARG A 111 11.46 5.72 10.40
CA ARG A 111 10.23 6.01 9.65
C ARG A 111 9.07 6.38 10.59
N ARG A 112 8.32 7.42 10.23
CA ARG A 112 7.14 7.89 10.96
C ARG A 112 6.04 6.85 10.99
N PHE A 113 5.62 6.38 9.80
CA PHE A 113 4.48 5.49 9.66
C PHE A 113 4.84 4.05 10.00
N ARG A 114 4.10 3.48 10.93
CA ARG A 114 4.23 2.10 11.42
C ARG A 114 3.05 1.25 10.97
N GLU A 115 1.98 1.90 10.54
CA GLU A 115 0.78 1.28 10.05
C GLU A 115 0.29 2.02 8.81
N ALA A 116 -0.18 1.25 7.83
CA ALA A 116 -0.86 1.78 6.66
C ALA A 116 -2.18 1.03 6.44
N TYR A 117 -3.26 1.78 6.18
CA TYR A 117 -4.56 1.26 5.76
C TYR A 117 -4.89 1.78 4.37
N GLU A 118 -4.96 0.89 3.40
CA GLU A 118 -5.25 1.25 2.01
C GLU A 118 -6.48 0.51 1.49
N GLU A 119 -7.52 1.26 1.17
CA GLU A 119 -8.74 0.75 0.56
C GLU A 119 -8.82 1.22 -0.88
N ILE A 120 -8.60 0.30 -1.81
CA ILE A 120 -8.45 0.60 -3.24
C ILE A 120 -9.30 -0.39 -4.05
N PRO A 121 -10.14 0.04 -5.02
CA PRO A 121 -10.95 -0.86 -5.83
C PRO A 121 -10.14 -1.92 -6.57
N ARG A 122 -10.78 -2.99 -6.98
CA ARG A 122 -10.14 -4.09 -7.72
C ARG A 122 -9.49 -3.61 -9.01
N LYS A 123 -8.37 -4.27 -9.38
CA LYS A 123 -7.59 -4.04 -10.63
C LYS A 123 -6.81 -2.73 -10.68
N ASN A 124 -6.72 -2.00 -9.58
CA ASN A 124 -5.90 -0.77 -9.48
C ASN A 124 -4.45 -1.02 -9.03
N GLY A 125 -3.93 -2.23 -9.16
CA GLY A 125 -2.50 -2.51 -8.92
C GLY A 125 -2.10 -2.79 -7.47
N LYS A 126 -3.06 -3.06 -6.56
CA LYS A 126 -2.80 -3.32 -5.13
C LYS A 126 -1.70 -4.34 -4.86
N SER A 127 -1.83 -5.54 -5.41
CA SER A 127 -0.87 -6.64 -5.15
C SER A 127 0.53 -6.34 -5.70
N LEU A 128 0.63 -5.53 -6.76
CA LEU A 128 1.91 -5.09 -7.31
C LEU A 128 2.60 -4.11 -6.37
N LEU A 129 1.86 -3.12 -5.84
CA LEU A 129 2.38 -2.19 -4.82
C LEU A 129 2.80 -2.93 -3.56
N ALA A 130 1.95 -3.82 -3.06
CA ALA A 130 2.23 -4.63 -1.88
C ALA A 130 3.49 -5.49 -2.06
N ALA A 131 3.67 -6.10 -3.24
CA ALA A 131 4.89 -6.86 -3.57
C ALA A 131 6.14 -5.96 -3.57
N GLY A 132 6.04 -4.77 -4.14
CA GLY A 132 7.13 -3.79 -4.14
C GLY A 132 7.50 -3.29 -2.74
N ILE A 133 6.51 -3.00 -1.91
CA ILE A 133 6.70 -2.66 -0.48
C ILE A 133 7.36 -3.82 0.26
N GLY A 134 6.91 -5.06 0.00
CA GLY A 134 7.53 -6.25 0.57
C GLY A 134 9.02 -6.36 0.23
N HIS A 135 9.41 -6.12 -1.02
CA HIS A 135 10.81 -6.07 -1.43
C HIS A 135 11.61 -4.98 -0.70
N TYR A 136 11.03 -3.80 -0.56
CA TYR A 136 11.71 -2.71 0.14
C TYR A 136 11.95 -3.05 1.61
N MET A 137 10.92 -3.51 2.31
CA MET A 137 10.98 -3.89 3.72
C MET A 137 11.93 -5.08 3.97
N PHE A 138 12.03 -5.98 2.98
CA PHE A 138 12.89 -7.15 3.04
C PHE A 138 14.37 -6.84 2.84
N ALA A 139 14.69 -5.94 1.89
CA ALA A 139 16.07 -5.81 1.40
C ALA A 139 16.67 -4.40 1.54
N LEU A 140 15.87 -3.35 1.80
CA LEU A 140 16.33 -1.96 1.78
C LEU A 140 15.93 -1.11 2.99
N ASP A 141 14.98 -1.57 3.83
CA ASP A 141 14.53 -0.78 4.99
C ASP A 141 15.58 -0.67 6.12
N GLY A 142 16.64 -1.49 6.06
CA GLY A 142 17.75 -1.45 7.03
C GLY A 142 17.55 -2.37 8.24
N GLU A 143 16.47 -3.12 8.34
CA GLU A 143 16.23 -4.04 9.44
C GLU A 143 17.07 -5.32 9.26
N HIS A 144 17.96 -5.62 10.22
CA HIS A 144 18.70 -6.88 10.25
C HIS A 144 17.79 -8.04 10.66
N GLY A 145 17.88 -9.17 9.94
CA GLY A 145 16.99 -10.30 10.17
C GLY A 145 15.54 -9.92 9.91
N ALA A 146 15.27 -9.16 8.83
CA ALA A 146 13.94 -8.75 8.47
C ALA A 146 13.02 -9.96 8.25
N GLU A 147 11.87 -9.96 8.88
CA GLU A 147 10.81 -10.94 8.67
C GLU A 147 9.64 -10.25 8.00
N VAL A 148 9.48 -10.50 6.70
CA VAL A 148 8.38 -9.94 5.91
C VAL A 148 7.39 -11.04 5.58
N TYR A 149 6.14 -10.84 5.97
CA TYR A 149 5.06 -11.81 5.74
C TYR A 149 3.96 -11.22 4.87
N SER A 150 3.45 -12.00 3.93
CA SER A 150 2.16 -11.74 3.30
C SER A 150 1.11 -12.67 3.90
N GLY A 151 0.07 -12.09 4.50
CA GLY A 151 -0.99 -12.81 5.18
C GLY A 151 -2.37 -12.50 4.60
N ALA A 152 -3.25 -13.50 4.66
CA ALA A 152 -4.66 -13.40 4.30
C ALA A 152 -5.45 -14.53 4.97
N THR A 153 -6.77 -14.59 4.76
CA THR A 153 -7.63 -15.63 5.35
C THR A 153 -7.33 -17.04 4.85
N THR A 154 -6.74 -17.16 3.66
CA THR A 154 -6.37 -18.43 3.06
C THR A 154 -4.94 -18.41 2.53
N GLU A 155 -4.29 -19.58 2.49
CA GLU A 155 -2.98 -19.75 1.88
C GLU A 155 -2.94 -19.21 0.44
N LYS A 156 -3.97 -19.54 -0.35
CA LYS A 156 -4.06 -19.08 -1.74
C LYS A 156 -4.01 -17.54 -1.84
N GLN A 157 -4.70 -16.85 -0.96
CA GLN A 157 -4.70 -15.37 -0.93
C GLN A 157 -3.37 -14.83 -0.43
N ALA A 158 -2.72 -15.45 0.57
CA ALA A 158 -1.38 -15.05 1.00
C ALA A 158 -0.36 -15.10 -0.14
N TRP A 159 -0.52 -16.04 -1.06
CA TRP A 159 0.30 -16.14 -2.29
C TRP A 159 0.00 -15.06 -3.33
N GLU A 160 -1.12 -14.35 -3.28
CA GLU A 160 -1.46 -13.31 -4.27
C GLU A 160 -0.52 -12.10 -4.21
N VAL A 161 0.08 -11.82 -3.05
CA VAL A 161 1.15 -10.82 -2.90
C VAL A 161 2.54 -11.45 -3.09
N PHE A 162 2.80 -12.58 -2.45
CA PHE A 162 4.13 -13.19 -2.47
C PHE A 162 4.53 -13.71 -3.86
N ARG A 163 3.61 -14.29 -4.62
CA ARG A 163 3.91 -14.83 -5.97
C ARG A 163 4.40 -13.75 -6.93
N PRO A 164 3.74 -12.56 -7.07
CA PRO A 164 4.31 -11.45 -7.82
C PRO A 164 5.69 -11.02 -7.32
N ALA A 165 5.88 -10.88 -6.00
CA ALA A 165 7.16 -10.50 -5.42
C ALA A 165 8.27 -11.49 -5.80
N ARG A 166 8.00 -12.79 -5.67
CA ARG A 166 8.93 -13.84 -6.06
C ARG A 166 9.26 -13.82 -7.56
N LEU A 167 8.28 -13.56 -8.42
CA LEU A 167 8.48 -13.45 -9.87
C LEU A 167 9.30 -12.19 -10.23
N MET A 168 9.08 -11.07 -9.56
CA MET A 168 9.88 -9.86 -9.71
C MET A 168 11.36 -10.16 -9.43
N ALA A 169 11.65 -10.79 -8.30
CA ALA A 169 13.01 -11.18 -7.94
C ALA A 169 13.63 -12.11 -8.99
N LYS A 170 12.92 -13.17 -9.40
CA LYS A 170 13.40 -14.11 -10.44
C LYS A 170 13.75 -13.45 -11.78
N ARG A 171 13.06 -12.37 -12.11
CA ARG A 171 13.27 -11.63 -13.36
C ARG A 171 14.25 -10.46 -13.21
N SER A 172 14.81 -10.28 -12.01
CA SER A 172 15.76 -9.21 -11.69
C SER A 172 17.04 -9.81 -11.07
N PRO A 173 17.84 -10.59 -11.83
CA PRO A 173 19.02 -11.27 -11.30
C PRO A 173 20.05 -10.30 -10.72
N ASP A 174 20.31 -9.16 -11.37
CA ASP A 174 21.26 -8.15 -10.90
C ASP A 174 20.85 -7.57 -9.55
N TYR A 175 19.55 -7.34 -9.34
CA TYR A 175 19.02 -6.92 -8.04
C TYR A 175 19.24 -8.00 -6.98
N CYS A 176 18.93 -9.26 -7.31
CA CYS A 176 19.14 -10.36 -6.38
C CYS A 176 20.62 -10.54 -6.02
N GLU A 177 21.50 -10.49 -7.01
CA GLU A 177 22.97 -10.57 -6.77
C GLU A 177 23.45 -9.41 -5.90
N SER A 178 23.05 -8.18 -6.22
CA SER A 178 23.47 -6.98 -5.47
C SER A 178 23.05 -6.97 -4.00
N LYS A 179 21.98 -7.72 -3.65
CA LYS A 179 21.43 -7.81 -2.28
C LYS A 179 21.60 -9.18 -1.63
N GLY A 180 22.25 -10.13 -2.30
CA GLY A 180 22.40 -11.50 -1.81
C GLY A 180 21.08 -12.25 -1.64
N ILE A 181 20.07 -11.96 -2.48
CA ILE A 181 18.74 -12.56 -2.38
C ILE A 181 18.73 -13.93 -3.02
N LEU A 182 18.40 -14.95 -2.24
CA LEU A 182 18.07 -16.29 -2.70
C LEU A 182 16.56 -16.43 -2.91
N VAL A 183 16.16 -16.86 -4.11
CA VAL A 183 14.74 -17.04 -4.45
C VAL A 183 14.40 -18.51 -4.43
N ASN A 184 13.81 -18.99 -3.33
CA ASN A 184 13.41 -20.36 -3.12
C ASN A 184 11.97 -20.64 -3.64
N ALA A 185 11.50 -21.87 -3.49
CA ALA A 185 10.14 -22.26 -3.89
C ALA A 185 9.05 -21.55 -3.07
N SER A 186 9.26 -21.44 -1.76
CA SER A 186 8.27 -20.93 -0.79
C SER A 186 8.65 -19.64 -0.09
N ASN A 187 9.89 -19.17 -0.22
CA ASN A 187 10.35 -17.92 0.38
C ASN A 187 11.44 -17.24 -0.45
N MET A 188 11.79 -16.03 -0.06
CA MET A 188 13.04 -15.36 -0.43
C MET A 188 13.83 -15.13 0.85
N ALA A 189 15.17 -15.25 0.77
CA ALA A 189 16.05 -15.11 1.91
C ALA A 189 17.32 -14.32 1.56
N ILE A 190 17.85 -13.58 2.53
CA ILE A 190 19.19 -12.98 2.51
C ILE A 190 19.95 -13.66 3.66
N VAL A 191 20.79 -14.63 3.31
CA VAL A 191 21.47 -15.50 4.31
C VAL A 191 22.43 -14.68 5.19
N GLU A 192 23.09 -13.70 4.62
CA GLU A 192 24.10 -12.89 5.31
C GLU A 192 23.56 -12.19 6.56
N ASN A 193 22.33 -11.67 6.50
CA ASN A 193 21.71 -10.97 7.62
C ASN A 193 20.49 -11.69 8.23
N GLY A 194 20.18 -12.90 7.75
CA GLY A 194 19.07 -13.71 8.26
C GLY A 194 17.66 -13.24 7.85
N SER A 195 17.56 -12.34 6.88
CA SER A 195 16.25 -11.81 6.44
C SER A 195 15.48 -12.82 5.58
N ARG A 196 14.15 -12.78 5.69
CA ARG A 196 13.23 -13.60 4.89
C ARG A 196 11.96 -12.86 4.49
N PHE A 197 11.42 -13.23 3.33
CA PHE A 197 10.10 -12.82 2.87
C PHE A 197 9.33 -14.05 2.41
N GLU A 198 8.18 -14.30 3.03
CA GLU A 198 7.40 -15.53 2.80
C GLU A 198 5.88 -15.29 2.97
N PRO A 199 5.04 -16.13 2.32
CA PRO A 199 3.62 -16.12 2.61
C PRO A 199 3.38 -16.76 3.97
N LEU A 200 2.47 -16.18 4.75
CA LEU A 200 2.04 -16.74 6.02
C LEU A 200 1.02 -17.83 5.78
N ILE A 201 1.35 -19.06 6.18
CA ILE A 201 0.51 -20.24 6.03
C ILE A 201 0.03 -20.67 7.41
N GLY A 202 -1.30 -20.72 7.59
CA GLY A 202 -1.90 -21.10 8.84
C GLY A 202 -1.93 -19.96 9.88
N SER A 203 -2.14 -20.32 11.14
CA SER A 203 -2.09 -19.36 12.24
C SER A 203 -0.65 -19.01 12.56
N PRO A 204 -0.28 -17.71 12.61
CA PRO A 204 1.04 -17.34 13.06
C PRO A 204 1.22 -17.79 14.50
N GLY A 205 2.32 -18.51 14.78
CA GLY A 205 2.69 -18.81 16.17
C GLY A 205 3.21 -17.54 16.87
N ASP A 206 3.14 -17.55 18.19
CA ASP A 206 3.62 -16.44 19.06
C ASP A 206 5.14 -16.15 18.94
N GLY A 207 5.87 -16.88 18.10
CA GLY A 207 7.30 -16.73 17.91
C GLY A 207 7.73 -15.86 16.73
N ALA A 208 6.78 -15.34 15.93
CA ALA A 208 7.12 -14.45 14.82
C ALA A 208 7.47 -13.05 15.33
N SER A 209 8.52 -12.44 14.75
CA SER A 209 8.90 -11.05 15.02
C SER A 209 8.94 -10.25 13.71
N PRO A 210 7.76 -9.94 13.14
CA PRO A 210 7.70 -9.32 11.83
C PRO A 210 8.27 -7.91 11.83
N SER A 211 9.10 -7.61 10.84
CA SER A 211 9.46 -6.24 10.47
C SER A 211 8.43 -5.64 9.50
N CYS A 212 7.73 -6.50 8.75
CA CYS A 212 6.61 -6.09 7.91
C CYS A 212 5.57 -7.22 7.83
N ALA A 213 4.32 -6.88 8.06
CA ALA A 213 3.18 -7.76 7.77
C ALA A 213 2.28 -7.10 6.74
N ILE A 214 2.14 -7.74 5.59
CA ILE A 214 1.26 -7.31 4.50
C ILE A 214 -0.03 -8.13 4.63
N ILE A 215 -1.12 -7.48 4.98
CA ILE A 215 -2.45 -8.10 5.15
C ILE A 215 -3.29 -7.74 3.93
N ASP A 216 -3.55 -8.74 3.09
CA ASP A 216 -4.36 -8.57 1.88
C ASP A 216 -5.81 -9.01 2.09
N GLU A 217 -6.72 -8.39 1.33
CA GLU A 217 -8.17 -8.67 1.36
C GLU A 217 -8.76 -8.66 2.79
N TYR A 218 -8.38 -7.64 3.59
CA TYR A 218 -8.75 -7.56 5.00
C TYR A 218 -10.28 -7.55 5.22
N HIS A 219 -11.05 -7.09 4.24
CA HIS A 219 -12.52 -7.14 4.29
C HIS A 219 -13.10 -8.56 4.37
N GLU A 220 -12.32 -9.60 4.06
CA GLU A 220 -12.72 -11.00 4.16
C GLU A 220 -12.40 -11.62 5.54
N HIS A 221 -11.64 -10.92 6.39
CA HIS A 221 -11.30 -11.40 7.72
C HIS A 221 -12.49 -11.30 8.67
N LEU A 222 -12.84 -12.42 9.30
CA LEU A 222 -13.94 -12.47 10.27
C LEU A 222 -13.51 -11.99 11.65
N THR A 223 -12.22 -12.13 11.97
CA THR A 223 -11.62 -11.76 13.25
C THR A 223 -10.32 -11.01 13.02
N ASP A 224 -9.83 -10.31 14.03
CA ASP A 224 -8.59 -9.54 14.00
C ASP A 224 -7.34 -10.35 14.43
N VAL A 225 -7.50 -11.63 14.71
CA VAL A 225 -6.44 -12.46 15.30
C VAL A 225 -5.13 -12.43 14.52
N LEU A 226 -5.17 -12.45 13.19
CA LEU A 226 -3.96 -12.39 12.37
C LEU A 226 -3.26 -11.04 12.55
N VAL A 227 -4.01 -9.94 12.48
CA VAL A 227 -3.46 -8.58 12.61
C VAL A 227 -2.90 -8.37 14.00
N GLU A 228 -3.66 -8.71 15.06
CA GLU A 228 -3.20 -8.59 16.45
C GLU A 228 -1.95 -9.42 16.73
N THR A 229 -1.85 -10.64 16.19
CA THR A 229 -0.65 -11.47 16.33
C THR A 229 0.55 -10.84 15.66
N MET A 230 0.38 -10.28 14.46
CA MET A 230 1.46 -9.58 13.76
C MET A 230 1.88 -8.30 14.51
N GLU A 231 0.94 -7.48 14.94
CA GLU A 231 1.21 -6.26 15.70
C GLU A 231 1.97 -6.53 17.01
N THR A 232 1.54 -7.51 17.78
CA THR A 232 2.21 -7.88 19.04
C THR A 232 3.62 -8.42 18.80
N GLY A 233 3.83 -9.17 17.70
CA GLY A 233 5.15 -9.65 17.30
C GLY A 233 6.12 -8.54 16.84
N MET A 234 5.61 -7.38 16.45
CA MET A 234 6.41 -6.23 15.99
C MET A 234 7.10 -5.46 17.12
N GLY A 235 6.73 -5.70 18.37
CA GLY A 235 7.17 -4.88 19.52
C GLY A 235 8.68 -4.77 19.74
N ALA A 236 9.48 -5.69 19.20
CA ALA A 236 10.95 -5.67 19.30
C ALA A 236 11.63 -5.00 18.07
N ARG A 237 10.88 -4.61 17.06
CA ARG A 237 11.42 -3.98 15.84
C ARG A 237 11.49 -2.46 15.98
N GLU A 238 12.53 -1.86 15.40
CA GLU A 238 12.72 -0.40 15.49
C GLU A 238 11.74 0.38 14.61
N GLN A 239 11.48 -0.12 13.38
CA GLN A 239 10.56 0.53 12.45
C GLN A 239 9.69 -0.47 11.67
N PRO A 240 8.88 -1.28 12.38
CA PRO A 240 8.02 -2.24 11.72
C PRO A 240 6.95 -1.54 10.86
N LEU A 241 6.35 -2.28 9.94
CA LEU A 241 5.22 -1.80 9.14
C LEU A 241 4.13 -2.86 9.09
N LEU A 242 2.96 -2.54 9.64
CA LEU A 242 1.72 -3.24 9.34
C LEU A 242 1.08 -2.59 8.10
N PHE A 243 1.08 -3.29 6.98
CA PHE A 243 0.53 -2.79 5.72
C PHE A 243 -0.76 -3.55 5.39
N VAL A 244 -1.90 -2.91 5.63
CA VAL A 244 -3.24 -3.46 5.34
C VAL A 244 -3.73 -2.92 4.02
N ILE A 245 -4.07 -3.81 3.09
CA ILE A 245 -4.59 -3.44 1.78
C ILE A 245 -5.85 -4.24 1.46
N THR A 246 -6.90 -3.57 1.02
CA THR A 246 -8.21 -4.17 0.86
C THR A 246 -9.07 -3.46 -0.19
N THR A 247 -10.22 -4.05 -0.49
CA THR A 247 -11.38 -3.36 -1.08
C THR A 247 -12.45 -3.18 0.01
N ALA A 248 -13.52 -2.47 -0.29
CA ALA A 248 -14.72 -2.51 0.53
C ALA A 248 -15.32 -3.94 0.58
N GLY A 249 -16.11 -4.20 1.59
CA GLY A 249 -16.79 -5.47 1.83
C GLY A 249 -18.26 -5.29 2.22
N SER A 250 -18.83 -6.34 2.82
CA SER A 250 -20.22 -6.35 3.31
C SER A 250 -20.32 -6.50 4.83
N ASN A 251 -19.25 -6.91 5.51
CA ASN A 251 -19.25 -7.07 6.96
C ASN A 251 -18.93 -5.74 7.66
N MET A 252 -19.95 -4.89 7.86
CA MET A 252 -19.81 -3.58 8.49
C MET A 252 -19.60 -3.65 10.03
N SER A 253 -19.70 -4.82 10.63
CA SER A 253 -19.34 -5.04 12.04
C SER A 253 -17.99 -5.74 12.21
N GLY A 254 -17.33 -6.08 11.11
CA GLY A 254 -16.05 -6.78 11.10
C GLY A 254 -14.84 -5.88 11.33
N PRO A 255 -13.66 -6.49 11.58
CA PRO A 255 -12.45 -5.77 11.95
C PRO A 255 -11.99 -4.77 10.88
N CYS A 256 -12.14 -5.10 9.61
CA CYS A 256 -11.76 -4.20 8.52
C CYS A 256 -12.58 -2.90 8.53
N TYR A 257 -13.89 -2.99 8.73
CA TYR A 257 -14.75 -1.79 8.77
C TYR A 257 -14.46 -0.93 9.99
N LEU A 258 -14.18 -1.54 11.15
CA LEU A 258 -13.78 -0.82 12.36
C LEU A 258 -12.44 -0.10 12.18
N LYS A 259 -11.47 -0.75 11.53
CA LYS A 259 -10.17 -0.13 11.19
C LYS A 259 -10.34 1.01 10.17
N ARG A 260 -11.22 0.86 9.20
CA ARG A 260 -11.61 1.92 8.27
C ARG A 260 -12.19 3.14 8.99
N ASP A 261 -13.14 2.92 9.91
CA ASP A 261 -13.75 4.00 10.68
C ASP A 261 -12.69 4.75 11.52
N TYR A 262 -11.77 4.03 12.15
CA TYR A 262 -10.64 4.62 12.85
C TYR A 262 -9.75 5.44 11.90
N ALA A 263 -9.41 4.91 10.73
CA ALA A 263 -8.59 5.60 9.74
C ALA A 263 -9.27 6.90 9.25
N ILE A 264 -10.58 6.90 9.04
CA ILE A 264 -11.35 8.09 8.68
C ILE A 264 -11.29 9.13 9.80
N LYS A 265 -11.41 8.73 11.06
CA LYS A 265 -11.30 9.64 12.21
C LYS A 265 -9.92 10.29 12.32
N VAL A 266 -8.86 9.57 11.91
CA VAL A 266 -7.51 10.14 11.82
C VAL A 266 -7.43 11.12 10.63
N LEU A 267 -7.95 10.77 9.45
CA LEU A 267 -7.95 11.64 8.28
C LEU A 267 -8.75 12.93 8.50
N THR A 268 -9.85 12.88 9.26
CA THR A 268 -10.68 14.05 9.61
C THR A 268 -10.12 14.88 10.76
N GLY A 269 -9.04 14.42 11.42
CA GLY A 269 -8.46 15.08 12.57
C GLY A 269 -9.23 14.91 13.89
N GLN A 270 -10.23 14.02 13.93
CA GLN A 270 -10.94 13.68 15.18
C GLN A 270 -10.03 12.89 16.13
N PHE A 271 -9.17 12.06 15.59
CA PHE A 271 -8.13 11.36 16.33
C PHE A 271 -6.75 11.75 15.81
N VAL A 272 -5.79 11.85 16.72
CA VAL A 272 -4.39 12.07 16.40
C VAL A 272 -3.65 10.74 16.44
N ASN A 273 -3.15 10.28 15.30
CA ASN A 273 -2.23 9.15 15.20
C ASN A 273 -1.20 9.45 14.13
N GLU A 274 -0.01 9.87 14.57
CA GLU A 274 1.07 10.26 13.67
C GLU A 274 1.72 9.05 12.98
N GLN A 275 1.47 7.83 13.46
CA GLN A 275 2.04 6.60 12.91
C GLN A 275 1.12 5.86 11.94
N LEU A 276 -0.15 6.29 11.78
CA LEU A 276 -1.08 5.71 10.82
C LEU A 276 -1.10 6.52 9.52
N PHE A 277 -0.80 5.85 8.42
CA PHE A 277 -1.04 6.33 7.06
C PHE A 277 -2.34 5.72 6.52
N ALA A 278 -3.17 6.50 5.85
CA ALA A 278 -4.43 5.98 5.30
C ALA A 278 -4.73 6.56 3.93
N LEU A 279 -5.13 5.68 3.00
CA LEU A 279 -5.70 6.02 1.69
C LEU A 279 -6.98 5.24 1.48
N ILE A 280 -8.10 5.94 1.30
CA ILE A 280 -9.41 5.34 1.09
C ILE A 280 -10.00 5.88 -0.20
N TYR A 281 -9.83 5.12 -1.29
CA TYR A 281 -10.40 5.41 -2.59
C TYR A 281 -11.85 4.91 -2.66
N GLY A 282 -12.70 5.67 -3.32
CA GLY A 282 -14.11 5.35 -3.49
C GLY A 282 -14.85 6.55 -4.05
N ILE A 283 -16.16 6.57 -3.88
CA ILE A 283 -17.00 7.71 -4.17
C ILE A 283 -17.57 8.30 -2.88
N ASP A 284 -18.06 9.53 -2.93
CA ASP A 284 -18.75 10.17 -1.83
C ASP A 284 -20.26 9.77 -1.81
N GLU A 285 -20.93 10.01 -0.69
CA GLU A 285 -22.34 9.59 -0.50
C GLU A 285 -23.29 10.24 -1.51
N ASP A 286 -23.02 11.48 -1.92
CA ASP A 286 -23.83 12.25 -2.85
C ASP A 286 -23.51 11.97 -4.33
N ASP A 287 -22.51 11.14 -4.61
CA ASP A 287 -22.13 10.82 -5.98
C ASP A 287 -23.12 9.85 -6.64
N ASP A 288 -23.48 10.16 -7.88
CA ASP A 288 -24.26 9.23 -8.72
C ASP A 288 -23.38 8.06 -9.17
N TRP A 289 -23.55 6.89 -8.53
CA TRP A 289 -22.80 5.68 -8.83
C TRP A 289 -22.98 5.15 -10.27
N THR A 290 -23.97 5.66 -11.00
CA THR A 290 -24.25 5.30 -12.40
C THR A 290 -23.47 6.16 -13.40
N SER A 291 -22.78 7.18 -12.94
CA SER A 291 -22.00 8.08 -13.79
C SER A 291 -20.59 7.55 -14.10
N GLU A 292 -20.02 7.92 -15.24
CA GLU A 292 -18.61 7.67 -15.55
C GLU A 292 -17.69 8.42 -14.56
N THR A 293 -18.10 9.58 -14.09
CA THR A 293 -17.37 10.38 -13.10
C THR A 293 -17.12 9.58 -11.81
N ALA A 294 -18.10 8.82 -11.34
CA ALA A 294 -17.96 7.95 -10.19
C ALA A 294 -16.88 6.86 -10.41
N LEU A 295 -16.83 6.27 -11.61
CA LEU A 295 -15.81 5.30 -11.97
C LEU A 295 -14.41 5.90 -11.93
N ARG A 296 -14.23 7.09 -12.50
CA ARG A 296 -12.94 7.81 -12.50
C ARG A 296 -12.50 8.23 -11.10
N LYS A 297 -13.45 8.69 -10.28
CA LYS A 297 -13.22 9.12 -8.91
C LYS A 297 -12.76 7.96 -8.02
N ALA A 298 -13.39 6.80 -8.14
CA ALA A 298 -13.08 5.63 -7.33
C ALA A 298 -11.80 4.90 -7.77
N ASN A 299 -11.45 4.96 -9.06
CA ASN A 299 -10.40 4.13 -9.65
C ASN A 299 -9.18 4.96 -10.08
N PRO A 300 -8.15 5.10 -9.25
CA PRO A 300 -6.98 5.92 -9.59
C PRO A 300 -6.21 5.41 -10.82
N ASN A 301 -6.35 4.14 -11.19
CA ASN A 301 -5.78 3.54 -12.40
C ASN A 301 -6.81 3.36 -13.53
N PHE A 302 -7.86 4.16 -13.54
CA PHE A 302 -8.86 4.15 -14.63
C PHE A 302 -8.18 4.38 -15.99
N GLY A 303 -8.40 3.46 -16.93
CA GLY A 303 -7.76 3.50 -18.25
C GLY A 303 -6.28 3.07 -18.30
N VAL A 304 -5.66 2.79 -17.17
CA VAL A 304 -4.28 2.30 -17.08
C VAL A 304 -4.25 0.79 -16.83
N SER A 305 -4.40 0.34 -15.58
CA SER A 305 -4.43 -1.09 -15.25
C SER A 305 -5.85 -1.67 -15.24
N VAL A 306 -6.86 -0.85 -15.03
CA VAL A 306 -8.27 -1.22 -15.17
C VAL A 306 -8.85 -0.55 -16.42
N GLY A 307 -9.29 -1.35 -17.38
CA GLY A 307 -9.82 -0.84 -18.66
C GLY A 307 -11.11 -0.05 -18.47
N SER A 308 -11.20 1.13 -19.12
CA SER A 308 -12.39 1.97 -19.10
C SER A 308 -13.62 1.23 -19.63
N ASP A 309 -13.48 0.55 -20.77
CA ASP A 309 -14.58 -0.20 -21.40
C ASP A 309 -15.08 -1.33 -20.50
N TYR A 310 -14.18 -1.99 -19.78
CA TYR A 310 -14.54 -3.02 -18.82
C TYR A 310 -15.39 -2.44 -17.68
N LEU A 311 -14.95 -1.34 -17.06
CA LEU A 311 -15.67 -0.71 -15.96
C LEU A 311 -17.04 -0.19 -16.40
N LEU A 312 -17.12 0.50 -17.55
CA LEU A 312 -18.36 1.00 -18.12
C LEU A 312 -19.35 -0.15 -18.42
N SER A 313 -18.85 -1.24 -19.01
CA SER A 313 -19.66 -2.44 -19.25
C SER A 313 -20.19 -3.06 -17.95
N ARG A 314 -19.35 -3.17 -16.91
CA ARG A 314 -19.79 -3.71 -15.60
C ARG A 314 -20.79 -2.81 -14.90
N GLN A 315 -20.62 -1.48 -15.01
CA GLN A 315 -21.58 -0.51 -14.48
C GLN A 315 -22.95 -0.65 -15.16
N GLN A 316 -22.98 -0.75 -16.48
CA GLN A 316 -24.24 -0.95 -17.23
C GLN A 316 -24.97 -2.23 -16.82
N VAL A 317 -24.25 -3.35 -16.68
CA VAL A 317 -24.84 -4.60 -16.19
C VAL A 317 -25.40 -4.43 -14.77
N ALA A 318 -24.71 -3.71 -13.88
CA ALA A 318 -25.18 -3.45 -12.53
C ALA A 318 -26.42 -2.54 -12.50
N MET A 319 -26.52 -1.57 -13.40
CA MET A 319 -27.70 -0.71 -13.53
C MET A 319 -28.95 -1.49 -13.96
N GLN A 320 -28.77 -2.52 -14.77
CA GLN A 320 -29.87 -3.33 -15.33
C GLN A 320 -30.22 -4.54 -14.45
N SER A 321 -29.43 -4.87 -13.42
CA SER A 321 -29.56 -6.12 -12.66
C SER A 321 -29.29 -5.89 -11.17
N ALA A 322 -30.34 -5.82 -10.37
CA ALA A 322 -30.25 -5.55 -8.93
C ALA A 322 -29.31 -6.51 -8.18
N ASN A 323 -29.28 -7.78 -8.56
CA ASN A 323 -28.38 -8.79 -7.94
C ASN A 323 -26.89 -8.59 -8.30
N ARG A 324 -26.56 -7.71 -9.25
CA ARG A 324 -25.17 -7.36 -9.60
C ARG A 324 -24.70 -6.06 -8.96
N GLN A 325 -25.61 -5.24 -8.45
CA GLN A 325 -25.29 -3.91 -7.93
C GLN A 325 -24.34 -3.95 -6.74
N ASN A 326 -24.62 -4.75 -5.73
CA ASN A 326 -23.80 -4.80 -4.52
C ASN A 326 -22.37 -5.24 -4.83
N ALA A 327 -22.21 -6.28 -5.65
CA ALA A 327 -20.89 -6.74 -6.06
C ALA A 327 -20.12 -5.67 -6.88
N PHE A 328 -20.81 -4.93 -7.74
CA PHE A 328 -20.22 -3.84 -8.51
C PHE A 328 -19.81 -2.67 -7.61
N LYS A 329 -20.72 -2.20 -6.77
CA LYS A 329 -20.49 -1.09 -5.82
C LYS A 329 -19.32 -1.38 -4.89
N THR A 330 -19.27 -2.58 -4.32
CA THR A 330 -18.21 -3.00 -3.42
C THR A 330 -16.85 -3.09 -4.13
N LYS A 331 -16.80 -3.76 -5.28
CA LYS A 331 -15.54 -4.12 -5.94
C LYS A 331 -14.94 -3.03 -6.81
N HIS A 332 -15.77 -2.15 -7.37
CA HIS A 332 -15.35 -1.14 -8.36
C HIS A 332 -15.54 0.30 -7.90
N LEU A 333 -16.34 0.53 -6.87
CA LEU A 333 -16.58 1.86 -6.31
C LEU A 333 -16.19 1.97 -4.83
N ASN A 334 -15.77 0.87 -4.22
CA ASN A 334 -15.45 0.79 -2.78
C ASN A 334 -16.58 1.31 -1.87
N ILE A 335 -17.81 0.97 -2.21
CA ILE A 335 -18.96 1.24 -1.35
C ILE A 335 -19.18 0.03 -0.46
N TRP A 336 -19.17 0.22 0.84
CA TRP A 336 -19.58 -0.81 1.79
C TRP A 336 -21.09 -1.01 1.73
N VAL A 337 -21.52 -2.25 1.56
CA VAL A 337 -22.92 -2.64 1.45
C VAL A 337 -23.25 -3.64 2.53
N GLY A 338 -24.23 -3.30 3.38
CA GLY A 338 -24.73 -4.18 4.44
C GLY A 338 -25.77 -5.18 3.93
#